data_4bc9e29f804de9c89c1be4f4791a3bef
#
_entry.id   4bc9e29f804de9c89c1be4f4791a3bef
#
_cell.length_a   1.000
_cell.length_b   1.000
_cell.length_c   1.000
_cell.angle_alpha   90.00
_cell.angle_beta   90.00
_cell.angle_gamma   90.00
#
_symmetry.space_group_name_H-M   'P 1'
#
loop_
_entity.id
_entity.type
_entity.pdbx_description
1 polymer ?
#
loop_
_entity_poly.entity_id
_entity_poly.type
_entity_poly.pdbx_seq_one_letter_code
_entity_poly.pdbx_strand_id
1 'polypeptide(L)'
;MDISFCIVNLNAKVYLSKCLKSIPCSTKLNLIEIVIVDNNSYDGSVDFLSEYHPEVKLIRNQRNKGYTKAMNQAMKSSTGYYKVILNPDTLLMHDSIDILIDQIKSDRNIGIVGPKVINADGSFQKSCRRGIARPAAVFSYFFGLSERYPSNKHFTGYHLNYLDENELNEVDGVSGSCMVIQSKLIDDIGYFDERYFAYQEDSDYCLTAKN
;
A
#
# COMPACT_ATOMS: atom_id res chain seq x y z
N MET A 1 6.39 -12.76 14.61
CA MET A 1 6.84 -11.61 13.76
C MET A 1 6.02 -10.39 14.10
N ASP A 2 6.65 -9.21 14.15
CA ASP A 2 5.91 -7.97 14.43
C ASP A 2 5.36 -7.37 13.13
N ILE A 3 6.17 -7.42 12.05
CA ILE A 3 5.85 -6.84 10.76
C ILE A 3 6.05 -7.88 9.66
N SER A 4 5.10 -7.91 8.71
CA SER A 4 5.24 -8.61 7.43
C SER A 4 5.13 -7.62 6.28
N PHE A 5 6.18 -7.48 5.50
CA PHE A 5 6.14 -6.76 4.23
C PHE A 5 5.59 -7.70 3.15
N CYS A 6 4.43 -7.35 2.60
CA CYS A 6 3.73 -8.09 1.55
C CYS A 6 3.92 -7.36 0.22
N ILE A 7 4.62 -7.99 -0.73
CA ILE A 7 4.99 -7.38 -2.00
C ILE A 7 4.54 -8.29 -3.16
N VAL A 8 3.94 -7.69 -4.18
CA VAL A 8 3.66 -8.39 -5.44
C VAL A 8 4.64 -7.90 -6.50
N ASN A 9 5.39 -8.82 -7.09
CA ASN A 9 6.33 -8.53 -8.16
C ASN A 9 5.80 -9.02 -9.52
N LEU A 10 5.92 -8.18 -10.53
CA LEU A 10 5.73 -8.54 -11.93
C LEU A 10 6.67 -7.71 -12.79
N ASN A 11 7.77 -8.32 -13.25
CA ASN A 11 8.77 -7.67 -14.12
C ASN A 11 9.29 -6.34 -13.57
N ALA A 12 9.55 -6.27 -12.26
CA ALA A 12 9.99 -5.04 -11.58
C ALA A 12 11.35 -5.21 -10.88
N LYS A 13 12.24 -6.10 -11.36
CA LYS A 13 13.52 -6.43 -10.74
C LYS A 13 14.33 -5.23 -10.24
N VAL A 14 14.49 -4.20 -11.07
CA VAL A 14 15.30 -3.02 -10.74
C VAL A 14 14.67 -2.22 -9.60
N TYR A 15 13.36 -2.03 -9.64
CA TYR A 15 12.60 -1.34 -8.60
C TYR A 15 12.56 -2.15 -7.31
N LEU A 16 12.23 -3.44 -7.41
CA LEU A 16 12.20 -4.37 -6.29
C LEU A 16 13.54 -4.40 -5.52
N SER A 17 14.67 -4.43 -6.24
CA SER A 17 15.99 -4.36 -5.61
C SER A 17 16.20 -3.10 -4.77
N LYS A 18 15.72 -1.95 -5.24
CA LYS A 18 15.79 -0.68 -4.49
C LYS A 18 14.83 -0.68 -3.31
N CYS A 19 13.61 -1.15 -3.52
CA CYS A 19 12.59 -1.30 -2.48
C CYS A 19 13.13 -2.14 -1.31
N LEU A 20 13.63 -3.33 -1.58
CA LEU A 20 14.20 -4.23 -0.55
C LEU A 20 15.32 -3.58 0.24
N LYS A 21 16.21 -2.83 -0.42
CA LYS A 21 17.29 -2.08 0.25
C LYS A 21 16.78 -0.99 1.18
N SER A 22 15.58 -0.47 0.97
CA SER A 22 14.97 0.58 1.81
C SER A 22 14.24 0.03 3.04
N ILE A 23 13.91 -1.26 3.08
CA ILE A 23 13.17 -1.84 4.21
C ILE A 23 13.95 -1.76 5.53
N PRO A 24 15.24 -2.10 5.61
CA PRO A 24 15.96 -2.09 6.89
C PRO A 24 16.04 -0.72 7.58
N CYS A 25 16.01 0.38 6.83
CA CYS A 25 16.04 1.72 7.44
C CYS A 25 14.65 2.23 7.87
N SER A 26 13.60 1.59 7.43
CA SER A 26 12.22 2.05 7.65
C SER A 26 11.66 1.69 9.02
N THR A 27 12.28 0.75 9.72
CA THR A 27 11.86 0.27 11.04
C THR A 27 13.04 -0.16 11.90
N LYS A 28 12.93 0.02 13.21
CA LYS A 28 13.85 -0.47 14.25
C LYS A 28 13.44 -1.83 14.78
N LEU A 29 12.28 -2.34 14.40
CA LEU A 29 11.79 -3.65 14.83
C LEU A 29 12.63 -4.75 14.17
N ASN A 30 13.07 -5.72 14.98
CA ASN A 30 13.96 -6.78 14.53
C ASN A 30 13.23 -8.03 14.01
N LEU A 31 11.94 -8.19 14.38
CA LEU A 31 11.14 -9.36 14.00
C LEU A 31 10.31 -9.04 12.75
N ILE A 32 10.99 -8.88 11.62
CA ILE A 32 10.37 -8.64 10.32
C ILE A 32 10.43 -9.88 9.44
N GLU A 33 9.43 -10.07 8.60
CA GLU A 33 9.46 -10.99 7.47
C GLU A 33 9.11 -10.25 6.18
N ILE A 34 9.64 -10.73 5.07
CA ILE A 34 9.32 -10.21 3.75
C ILE A 34 8.72 -11.37 2.94
N VAL A 35 7.49 -11.19 2.49
CA VAL A 35 6.76 -12.15 1.65
C VAL A 35 6.57 -11.54 0.27
N ILE A 36 7.17 -12.14 -0.74
CA ILE A 36 7.06 -11.68 -2.12
C ILE A 36 6.31 -12.73 -2.94
N VAL A 37 5.25 -12.27 -3.62
CA VAL A 37 4.58 -13.09 -4.63
C VAL A 37 5.05 -12.63 -6.00
N ASP A 38 5.80 -13.47 -6.68
CA ASP A 38 6.17 -13.27 -8.08
C ASP A 38 5.03 -13.74 -8.99
N ASN A 39 4.49 -12.82 -9.75
CA ASN A 39 3.30 -13.04 -10.56
C ASN A 39 3.61 -13.47 -11.99
N ASN A 40 4.65 -14.38 -12.13
CA ASN A 40 5.19 -14.90 -13.38
C ASN A 40 6.07 -13.90 -14.14
N SER A 41 7.10 -13.38 -13.47
CA SER A 41 8.10 -12.50 -14.08
C SER A 41 9.07 -13.26 -14.99
N TYR A 42 9.58 -12.55 -16.01
CA TYR A 42 10.59 -13.05 -16.96
C TYR A 42 11.84 -12.14 -17.05
N ASP A 43 11.95 -11.15 -16.16
CA ASP A 43 13.05 -10.16 -16.12
C ASP A 43 14.23 -10.59 -15.22
N GLY A 44 14.21 -11.84 -14.72
CA GLY A 44 15.21 -12.37 -13.80
C GLY A 44 15.01 -11.95 -12.34
N SER A 45 13.82 -11.45 -11.97
CA SER A 45 13.47 -11.13 -10.58
C SER A 45 13.58 -12.34 -9.66
N VAL A 46 13.11 -13.50 -10.13
CA VAL A 46 13.09 -14.73 -9.33
C VAL A 46 14.51 -15.21 -9.01
N ASP A 47 15.40 -15.23 -10.02
CA ASP A 47 16.79 -15.62 -9.84
C ASP A 47 17.51 -14.64 -8.91
N PHE A 48 17.29 -13.36 -9.10
CA PHE A 48 17.81 -12.31 -8.22
C PHE A 48 17.39 -12.52 -6.75
N LEU A 49 16.11 -12.79 -6.49
CA LEU A 49 15.62 -13.04 -5.13
C LEU A 49 16.25 -14.31 -4.54
N SER A 50 16.33 -15.38 -5.32
CA SER A 50 16.88 -16.66 -4.85
C SER A 50 18.38 -16.58 -4.53
N GLU A 51 19.13 -15.76 -5.27
CA GLU A 51 20.57 -15.61 -5.11
C GLU A 51 20.96 -14.60 -4.02
N TYR A 52 20.30 -13.45 -3.99
CA TYR A 52 20.71 -12.32 -3.14
C TYR A 52 19.82 -12.05 -1.93
N HIS A 53 18.63 -12.68 -1.88
CA HIS A 53 17.64 -12.49 -0.81
C HIS A 53 17.03 -13.81 -0.36
N PRO A 54 17.85 -14.83 0.07
CA PRO A 54 17.34 -16.13 0.50
C PRO A 54 16.47 -16.05 1.76
N GLU A 55 16.51 -14.96 2.50
CA GLU A 55 15.68 -14.68 3.68
C GLU A 55 14.22 -14.36 3.33
N VAL A 56 13.96 -13.98 2.07
CA VAL A 56 12.62 -13.62 1.59
C VAL A 56 11.78 -14.87 1.36
N LYS A 57 10.55 -14.86 1.89
CA LYS A 57 9.57 -15.90 1.56
C LYS A 57 8.99 -15.65 0.17
N LEU A 58 9.53 -16.35 -0.84
CA LEU A 58 9.12 -16.21 -2.24
C LEU A 58 8.02 -17.21 -2.60
N ILE A 59 6.89 -16.69 -3.12
CA ILE A 59 5.80 -17.47 -3.70
C ILE A 59 5.79 -17.23 -5.21
N ARG A 60 5.89 -18.28 -6.02
CA ARG A 60 5.95 -18.16 -7.49
C ARG A 60 4.65 -18.61 -8.12
N ASN A 61 3.97 -17.70 -8.79
CA ASN A 61 2.81 -18.01 -9.62
C ASN A 61 3.27 -18.45 -11.03
N GLN A 62 2.62 -19.46 -11.59
CA GLN A 62 2.91 -19.92 -12.95
C GLN A 62 2.28 -19.05 -14.04
N ARG A 63 1.44 -18.09 -13.67
CA ARG A 63 0.80 -17.09 -14.54
C ARG A 63 0.43 -15.86 -13.73
N ASN A 64 0.25 -14.73 -14.38
CA ASN A 64 -0.26 -13.53 -13.73
C ASN A 64 -1.71 -13.78 -13.27
N LYS A 65 -1.93 -13.75 -11.96
CA LYS A 65 -3.24 -13.94 -11.29
C LYS A 65 -3.94 -12.63 -10.97
N GLY A 66 -3.35 -11.49 -11.33
CA GLY A 66 -3.76 -10.16 -10.90
C GLY A 66 -3.11 -9.76 -9.57
N TYR A 67 -3.10 -8.45 -9.33
CA TYR A 67 -2.48 -7.86 -8.12
C TYR A 67 -3.19 -8.35 -6.86
N THR A 68 -4.51 -8.23 -6.81
CA THR A 68 -5.33 -8.52 -5.63
C THR A 68 -5.16 -9.94 -5.14
N LYS A 69 -5.26 -10.95 -6.04
CA LYS A 69 -5.05 -12.36 -5.67
C LYS A 69 -3.63 -12.63 -5.20
N ALA A 70 -2.65 -12.03 -5.85
CA ALA A 70 -1.25 -12.19 -5.47
C ALA A 70 -0.98 -11.53 -4.10
N MET A 71 -1.54 -10.35 -3.84
CA MET A 71 -1.41 -9.69 -2.55
C MET A 71 -2.10 -10.48 -1.42
N ASN A 72 -3.28 -11.04 -1.69
CA ASN A 72 -3.94 -11.95 -0.74
C ASN A 72 -3.10 -13.19 -0.45
N GLN A 73 -2.38 -13.76 -1.45
CA GLN A 73 -1.45 -14.86 -1.22
C GLN A 73 -0.30 -14.43 -0.29
N ALA A 74 0.25 -13.23 -0.46
CA ALA A 74 1.29 -12.70 0.41
C ALA A 74 0.77 -12.53 1.84
N MET A 75 -0.37 -11.87 2.03
CA MET A 75 -0.97 -11.65 3.34
C MET A 75 -1.32 -12.95 4.07
N LYS A 76 -1.92 -13.93 3.37
CA LYS A 76 -2.26 -15.25 3.92
C LYS A 76 -1.03 -16.06 4.33
N SER A 77 0.10 -15.83 3.67
CA SER A 77 1.35 -16.53 3.94
C SER A 77 2.22 -15.83 4.98
N SER A 78 1.84 -14.67 5.42
CA SER A 78 2.57 -13.85 6.37
C SER A 78 2.05 -14.02 7.81
N THR A 79 2.91 -13.81 8.81
CA THR A 79 2.63 -14.09 10.22
C THR A 79 2.71 -12.85 11.12
N GLY A 80 3.20 -11.71 10.61
CA GLY A 80 3.36 -10.48 11.38
C GLY A 80 2.03 -9.89 11.87
N TYR A 81 2.06 -9.23 13.01
CA TYR A 81 0.89 -8.53 13.56
C TYR A 81 0.48 -7.33 12.71
N TYR A 82 1.45 -6.62 12.10
CA TYR A 82 1.22 -5.58 11.12
C TYR A 82 1.57 -6.07 9.73
N LYS A 83 0.65 -5.94 8.78
CA LYS A 83 0.89 -6.23 7.36
C LYS A 83 1.18 -4.92 6.64
N VAL A 84 2.37 -4.80 6.08
CA VAL A 84 2.76 -3.68 5.23
C VAL A 84 2.55 -4.10 3.78
N ILE A 85 1.47 -3.63 3.18
CA ILE A 85 1.25 -3.75 1.74
C ILE A 85 2.19 -2.77 1.07
N LEU A 86 3.06 -3.26 0.18
CA LEU A 86 4.11 -2.43 -0.40
C LEU A 86 4.28 -2.75 -1.89
N ASN A 87 4.26 -1.74 -2.72
CA ASN A 87 4.57 -1.90 -4.13
C ASN A 87 6.10 -2.05 -4.34
N PRO A 88 6.54 -2.82 -5.34
CA PRO A 88 7.96 -3.05 -5.60
C PRO A 88 8.72 -1.80 -6.08
N ASP A 89 8.02 -0.74 -6.49
CA ASP A 89 8.56 0.54 -6.94
C ASP A 89 8.54 1.64 -5.85
N THR A 90 8.16 1.30 -4.63
CA THR A 90 8.13 2.22 -3.49
C THR A 90 9.44 2.17 -2.72
N LEU A 91 9.97 3.35 -2.35
CA LEU A 91 11.12 3.49 -1.45
C LEU A 91 10.65 3.97 -0.09
N LEU A 92 11.03 3.25 0.94
CA LEU A 92 10.70 3.62 2.32
C LEU A 92 11.74 4.59 2.88
N MET A 93 11.27 5.60 3.60
CA MET A 93 12.13 6.55 4.31
C MET A 93 12.49 6.03 5.70
N HIS A 94 13.51 6.64 6.30
CA HIS A 94 13.96 6.30 7.66
C HIS A 94 12.81 6.39 8.67
N ASP A 95 12.67 5.36 9.52
CA ASP A 95 11.65 5.23 10.57
C ASP A 95 10.19 5.33 10.07
N SER A 96 9.95 5.33 8.75
CA SER A 96 8.61 5.58 8.19
C SER A 96 7.57 4.54 8.63
N ILE A 97 7.95 3.28 8.74
CA ILE A 97 7.03 2.21 9.15
C ILE A 97 6.77 2.26 10.66
N ASP A 98 7.78 2.60 11.46
CA ASP A 98 7.59 2.77 12.91
C ASP A 98 6.59 3.90 13.19
N ILE A 99 6.69 5.03 12.49
CA ILE A 99 5.75 6.15 12.61
C ILE A 99 4.31 5.71 12.30
N LEU A 100 4.11 4.93 11.22
CA LEU A 100 2.78 4.43 10.85
C LEU A 100 2.23 3.45 11.89
N ILE A 101 3.07 2.56 12.42
CA ILE A 101 2.68 1.61 13.45
C ILE A 101 2.34 2.34 14.76
N ASP A 102 3.11 3.34 15.14
CA ASP A 102 2.84 4.12 16.35
C ASP A 102 1.52 4.90 16.21
N GLN A 103 1.17 5.34 15.00
CA GLN A 103 -0.15 5.92 14.73
C GLN A 103 -1.28 4.91 14.93
N ILE A 104 -1.14 3.66 14.47
CA ILE A 104 -2.14 2.60 14.73
C ILE A 104 -2.26 2.33 16.24
N LYS A 105 -1.15 2.33 16.98
CA LYS A 105 -1.14 2.10 18.43
C LYS A 105 -1.78 3.24 19.22
N SER A 106 -1.78 4.46 18.68
CA SER A 106 -2.28 5.66 19.39
C SER A 106 -3.80 5.65 19.57
N ASP A 107 -4.54 4.99 18.68
CA ASP A 107 -6.00 4.85 18.77
C ASP A 107 -6.43 3.45 18.31
N ARG A 108 -7.21 2.76 19.13
CA ARG A 108 -7.73 1.40 18.85
C ARG A 108 -8.70 1.33 17.67
N ASN A 109 -9.25 2.45 17.26
CA ASN A 109 -10.14 2.55 16.11
C ASN A 109 -9.39 2.65 14.79
N ILE A 110 -8.07 2.85 14.81
CA ILE A 110 -7.25 2.92 13.60
C ILE A 110 -6.83 1.51 13.19
N GLY A 111 -7.43 0.98 12.14
CA GLY A 111 -7.08 -0.33 11.57
C GLY A 111 -6.11 -0.25 10.38
N ILE A 112 -6.10 0.90 9.66
CA ILE A 112 -5.32 1.12 8.45
C ILE A 112 -4.68 2.50 8.50
N VAL A 113 -3.39 2.58 8.13
CA VAL A 113 -2.67 3.85 7.97
C VAL A 113 -1.83 3.81 6.69
N GLY A 114 -1.81 4.91 5.95
CA GLY A 114 -0.93 5.12 4.81
C GLY A 114 -0.03 6.35 4.99
N PRO A 115 1.20 6.34 4.42
CA PRO A 115 2.11 7.46 4.50
C PRO A 115 1.73 8.60 3.55
N LYS A 116 2.29 9.78 3.80
CA LYS A 116 2.51 10.77 2.75
C LYS A 116 3.48 10.17 1.72
N VAL A 117 3.05 10.09 0.46
CA VAL A 117 3.90 9.63 -0.63
C VAL A 117 4.37 10.83 -1.45
N ILE A 118 5.65 10.84 -1.82
CA ILE A 118 6.27 11.85 -2.68
C ILE A 118 6.75 11.21 -3.98
N ASN A 119 6.61 11.92 -5.07
CA ASN A 119 7.16 11.52 -6.37
C ASN A 119 8.69 11.68 -6.40
N ALA A 120 9.34 11.14 -7.43
CA ALA A 120 10.80 11.22 -7.58
C ALA A 120 11.33 12.68 -7.73
N ASP A 121 10.47 13.62 -8.14
CA ASP A 121 10.77 15.05 -8.23
C ASP A 121 10.55 15.81 -6.91
N GLY A 122 10.15 15.11 -5.84
CA GLY A 122 9.84 15.68 -4.52
C GLY A 122 8.41 16.23 -4.37
N SER A 123 7.58 16.22 -5.41
CA SER A 123 6.20 16.67 -5.33
C SER A 123 5.31 15.65 -4.58
N PHE A 124 4.23 16.15 -3.97
CA PHE A 124 3.26 15.31 -3.29
C PHE A 124 2.47 14.43 -4.27
N GLN A 125 2.43 13.13 -4.02
CA GLN A 125 1.63 12.19 -4.80
C GLN A 125 0.18 12.18 -4.31
N LYS A 126 -0.69 12.97 -4.95
CA LYS A 126 -2.10 13.14 -4.56
C LYS A 126 -2.89 11.83 -4.44
N SER A 127 -2.52 10.80 -5.21
CA SER A 127 -3.19 9.50 -5.23
C SER A 127 -2.91 8.63 -3.99
N CYS A 128 -2.01 9.05 -3.09
CA CYS A 128 -1.74 8.29 -1.86
C CYS A 128 -2.91 8.30 -0.88
N ARG A 129 -3.81 9.27 -0.98
CA ARG A 129 -5.05 9.38 -0.21
C ARG A 129 -6.23 9.62 -1.13
N ARG A 130 -7.39 9.10 -0.78
CA ARG A 130 -8.61 9.18 -1.60
C ARG A 130 -9.83 9.41 -0.74
N GLY A 131 -10.75 10.19 -1.27
CA GLY A 131 -12.14 10.22 -0.82
C GLY A 131 -12.99 9.21 -1.59
N ILE A 132 -14.24 9.03 -1.15
CA ILE A 132 -15.20 8.17 -1.85
C ILE A 132 -15.35 8.65 -3.31
N ALA A 133 -15.22 7.71 -4.25
CA ALA A 133 -15.39 7.95 -5.68
C ALA A 133 -16.87 8.21 -6.05
N ARG A 134 -17.43 9.31 -5.52
CA ARG A 134 -18.79 9.76 -5.90
C ARG A 134 -18.80 10.24 -7.34
N PRO A 135 -19.85 9.98 -8.13
CA PRO A 135 -19.92 10.40 -9.54
C PRO A 135 -19.56 11.87 -9.77
N ALA A 136 -20.05 12.76 -8.91
CA ALA A 136 -19.75 14.19 -9.00
C ALA A 136 -18.26 14.51 -8.77
N ALA A 137 -17.60 13.85 -7.82
CA ALA A 137 -16.18 14.05 -7.53
C ALA A 137 -15.29 13.53 -8.67
N VAL A 138 -15.64 12.37 -9.22
CA VAL A 138 -14.96 11.76 -10.37
C VAL A 138 -15.14 12.63 -11.62
N PHE A 139 -16.36 13.09 -11.90
CA PHE A 139 -16.65 14.02 -13.00
C PHE A 139 -15.82 15.31 -12.86
N SER A 140 -15.81 15.90 -11.67
CA SER A 140 -15.04 17.12 -11.40
C SER A 140 -13.54 16.95 -11.65
N TYR A 141 -13.00 15.79 -11.33
CA TYR A 141 -11.60 15.45 -11.60
C TYR A 141 -11.33 15.39 -13.13
N PHE A 142 -12.14 14.66 -13.90
CA PHE A 142 -11.96 14.53 -15.36
C PHE A 142 -12.12 15.85 -16.12
N PHE A 143 -12.96 16.76 -15.61
CA PHE A 143 -13.16 18.08 -16.24
C PHE A 143 -12.26 19.19 -15.68
N GLY A 144 -11.25 18.84 -14.86
CA GLY A 144 -10.28 19.81 -14.32
C GLY A 144 -10.85 20.78 -13.28
N LEU A 145 -12.09 20.57 -12.81
CA LEU A 145 -12.72 21.44 -11.80
C LEU A 145 -12.02 21.34 -10.45
N SER A 146 -11.45 20.19 -10.12
CA SER A 146 -10.67 19.96 -8.91
C SER A 146 -9.37 20.78 -8.87
N GLU A 147 -8.78 21.08 -10.02
CA GLU A 147 -7.59 21.94 -10.12
C GLU A 147 -7.93 23.42 -10.12
N ARG A 148 -9.04 23.77 -10.77
CA ARG A 148 -9.50 25.15 -10.87
C ARG A 148 -10.08 25.67 -9.53
N TYR A 149 -10.62 24.79 -8.71
CA TYR A 149 -11.27 25.13 -7.43
C TYR A 149 -10.72 24.20 -6.30
N PRO A 150 -9.43 24.27 -5.96
CA PRO A 150 -8.77 23.31 -5.06
C PRO A 150 -9.32 23.33 -3.63
N SER A 151 -9.88 24.44 -3.18
CA SER A 151 -10.49 24.57 -1.82
C SER A 151 -11.93 24.08 -1.76
N ASN A 152 -12.58 23.78 -2.88
CA ASN A 152 -13.97 23.37 -2.91
C ASN A 152 -14.10 21.84 -2.70
N LYS A 153 -14.60 21.45 -1.52
CA LYS A 153 -14.76 20.02 -1.13
C LYS A 153 -15.61 19.20 -2.10
N HIS A 154 -16.57 19.83 -2.80
CA HIS A 154 -17.40 19.13 -3.79
C HIS A 154 -16.61 18.73 -5.05
N PHE A 155 -15.66 19.57 -5.47
CA PHE A 155 -14.86 19.31 -6.68
C PHE A 155 -13.59 18.52 -6.39
N THR A 156 -13.06 18.60 -5.17
CA THR A 156 -11.78 18.00 -4.78
C THR A 156 -11.95 16.75 -3.93
N GLY A 157 -13.17 16.27 -3.75
CA GLY A 157 -13.51 15.16 -2.86
C GLY A 157 -12.85 13.82 -3.23
N TYR A 158 -12.38 13.63 -4.47
CA TYR A 158 -11.70 12.39 -4.86
C TYR A 158 -10.24 12.33 -4.36
N HIS A 159 -9.46 13.39 -4.55
CA HIS A 159 -8.05 13.46 -4.09
C HIS A 159 -7.87 14.25 -2.80
N LEU A 160 -8.95 14.74 -2.21
CA LEU A 160 -8.94 15.47 -0.94
C LEU A 160 -7.94 16.64 -0.93
N ASN A 161 -7.86 17.40 -2.05
CA ASN A 161 -6.88 18.48 -2.24
C ASN A 161 -7.04 19.63 -1.22
N TYR A 162 -8.17 19.69 -0.50
CA TYR A 162 -8.43 20.66 0.55
C TYR A 162 -7.77 20.31 1.89
N LEU A 163 -7.24 19.08 2.05
CA LEU A 163 -6.54 18.66 3.26
C LEU A 163 -5.05 19.02 3.15
N ASP A 164 -4.47 19.50 4.24
CA ASP A 164 -3.03 19.71 4.31
C ASP A 164 -2.30 18.36 4.19
N GLU A 165 -1.29 18.31 3.33
CA GLU A 165 -0.48 17.11 3.10
C GLU A 165 0.53 16.83 4.22
N ASN A 166 0.78 17.79 5.12
CA ASN A 166 1.69 17.68 6.24
C ASN A 166 0.99 17.38 7.57
N GLU A 167 -0.34 17.29 7.55
CA GLU A 167 -1.14 16.95 8.72
C GLU A 167 -1.65 15.52 8.63
N LEU A 168 -1.84 14.90 9.81
CA LEU A 168 -2.53 13.63 9.92
C LEU A 168 -4.02 13.86 9.67
N ASN A 169 -4.58 13.14 8.71
CA ASN A 169 -5.96 13.28 8.31
C ASN A 169 -6.67 11.93 8.25
N GLU A 170 -7.91 11.88 8.71
CA GLU A 170 -8.80 10.77 8.40
C GLU A 170 -9.26 10.89 6.94
N VAL A 171 -9.14 9.79 6.19
CA VAL A 171 -9.49 9.71 4.77
C VAL A 171 -10.37 8.49 4.49
N ASP A 172 -11.03 8.46 3.33
CA ASP A 172 -11.87 7.31 2.98
C ASP A 172 -11.06 6.14 2.40
N GLY A 173 -9.86 6.41 1.92
CA GLY A 173 -8.96 5.39 1.42
C GLY A 173 -7.52 5.86 1.35
N VAL A 174 -6.60 4.92 1.56
CA VAL A 174 -5.17 5.08 1.35
C VAL A 174 -4.72 4.17 0.21
N SER A 175 -3.64 4.55 -0.47
CA SER A 175 -3.14 3.77 -1.62
C SER A 175 -2.45 2.49 -1.17
N GLY A 176 -2.74 1.39 -1.88
CA GLY A 176 -2.01 0.13 -1.76
C GLY A 176 -0.54 0.19 -2.18
N SER A 177 -0.01 1.35 -2.62
CA SER A 177 1.43 1.53 -2.87
C SER A 177 2.26 1.41 -1.59
N CYS A 178 1.72 1.90 -0.47
CA CYS A 178 2.21 1.65 0.89
C CYS A 178 1.05 1.82 1.88
N MET A 179 0.67 0.74 2.54
CA MET A 179 -0.44 0.70 3.49
C MET A 179 -0.07 -0.24 4.64
N VAL A 180 -0.25 0.19 5.88
CA VAL A 180 -0.09 -0.66 7.06
C VAL A 180 -1.47 -1.06 7.57
N ILE A 181 -1.69 -2.37 7.71
CA ILE A 181 -2.94 -2.97 8.17
C ILE A 181 -2.65 -3.76 9.45
N GLN A 182 -3.48 -3.57 10.47
CA GLN A 182 -3.44 -4.41 11.66
C GLN A 182 -4.06 -5.79 11.36
N SER A 183 -3.40 -6.89 11.73
CA SER A 183 -3.91 -8.25 11.47
C SER A 183 -5.30 -8.49 12.04
N LYS A 184 -5.62 -7.89 13.19
CA LYS A 184 -6.95 -7.97 13.77
C LYS A 184 -8.05 -7.50 12.80
N LEU A 185 -7.79 -6.41 12.04
CA LEU A 185 -8.75 -5.96 11.03
C LEU A 185 -8.96 -7.01 9.94
N ILE A 186 -7.88 -7.69 9.52
CA ILE A 186 -7.99 -8.79 8.52
C ILE A 186 -8.82 -9.94 9.09
N ASP A 187 -8.68 -10.25 10.37
CA ASP A 187 -9.50 -11.28 11.02
C ASP A 187 -10.99 -10.88 11.07
N ASP A 188 -11.28 -9.57 11.23
CA ASP A 188 -12.64 -9.04 11.34
C ASP A 188 -13.34 -8.93 9.97
N ILE A 189 -12.66 -8.41 8.94
CA ILE A 189 -13.28 -8.10 7.62
C ILE A 189 -12.75 -8.94 6.45
N GLY A 190 -11.75 -9.79 6.67
CA GLY A 190 -11.14 -10.62 5.64
C GLY A 190 -10.06 -9.91 4.83
N TYR A 191 -9.76 -10.50 3.67
CA TYR A 191 -8.75 -10.01 2.73
C TYR A 191 -9.36 -9.14 1.64
N PHE A 192 -8.53 -8.63 0.72
CA PHE A 192 -9.01 -7.87 -0.45
C PHE A 192 -9.98 -8.68 -1.31
N ASP A 193 -10.98 -8.02 -1.88
CA ASP A 193 -11.97 -8.65 -2.74
C ASP A 193 -11.34 -9.09 -4.08
N GLU A 194 -11.25 -10.39 -4.30
CA GLU A 194 -10.63 -10.99 -5.48
C GLU A 194 -11.42 -10.79 -6.80
N ARG A 195 -12.58 -10.13 -6.77
CA ARG A 195 -13.29 -9.67 -7.98
C ARG A 195 -12.51 -8.57 -8.69
N TYR A 196 -11.71 -7.77 -7.96
CA TYR A 196 -10.77 -6.83 -8.55
C TYR A 196 -9.54 -7.60 -9.06
N PHE A 197 -9.18 -7.40 -10.33
CA PHE A 197 -7.95 -7.96 -10.86
C PHE A 197 -6.73 -7.12 -10.42
N ALA A 198 -6.88 -5.82 -10.52
CA ALA A 198 -5.96 -4.78 -10.02
C ALA A 198 -6.71 -3.45 -9.99
N TYR A 199 -6.28 -2.56 -9.09
CA TYR A 199 -6.86 -1.24 -8.83
C TYR A 199 -8.24 -1.29 -8.16
N GLN A 200 -8.47 -0.34 -7.26
CA GLN A 200 -9.66 -0.16 -6.43
C GLN A 200 -9.85 -1.18 -5.29
N GLU A 201 -9.09 -2.26 -5.23
CA GLU A 201 -9.10 -3.20 -4.09
C GLU A 201 -8.72 -2.51 -2.79
N ASP A 202 -7.79 -1.54 -2.85
CA ASP A 202 -7.36 -0.71 -1.71
C ASP A 202 -8.49 0.21 -1.22
N SER A 203 -9.17 0.86 -2.14
CA SER A 203 -10.28 1.76 -1.84
C SER A 203 -11.49 1.00 -1.29
N ASP A 204 -11.84 -0.14 -1.89
CA ASP A 204 -12.92 -1.02 -1.43
C ASP A 204 -12.64 -1.54 -0.02
N TYR A 205 -11.41 -1.97 0.24
CA TYR A 205 -10.99 -2.48 1.54
C TYR A 205 -11.07 -1.40 2.64
N CYS A 206 -10.60 -0.19 2.34
CA CYS A 206 -10.71 0.94 3.27
C CYS A 206 -12.16 1.30 3.56
N LEU A 207 -13.05 1.27 2.56
CA LEU A 207 -14.48 1.51 2.75
C LEU A 207 -15.13 0.42 3.60
N THR A 208 -14.76 -0.85 3.39
CA THR A 208 -15.25 -1.97 4.19
C THR A 208 -14.81 -1.84 5.65
N ALA A 209 -13.58 -1.38 5.89
CA ALA A 209 -13.06 -1.15 7.24
C ALA A 209 -13.76 -0.01 7.99
N LYS A 210 -14.40 0.93 7.29
CA LYS A 210 -15.14 2.06 7.88
C LYS A 210 -16.58 1.72 8.29
N ASN A 211 -17.15 0.65 7.75
CA ASN A 211 -18.54 0.24 7.96
C ASN A 211 -18.65 -0.83 9.04
#